data_1158924671e158baaaad85dd21bf0097
#
_entry.id   1158924671e158baaaad85dd21bf0097
#
_cell.length_a   1.000
_cell.length_b   1.000
_cell.length_c   1.000
_cell.angle_alpha   90.00
_cell.angle_beta   90.00
_cell.angle_gamma   90.00
#
_symmetry.space_group_name_H-M   'P 1'
#
loop_
_entity.id
_entity.type
_entity.pdbx_description
1 polymer ?
#
loop_
_entity_poly.entity_id
_entity_poly.type
_entity_poly.pdbx_seq_one_letter_code
_entity_poly.pdbx_strand_id
1 'polypeptide(L)'
;MRKVHITASREYDVLVERGLLDRCGERIKAVTQAKKAVVVAGDIVYPLYGQRVERSLAEAGLEVLHYVLPHGEQAKTLENYGKLLEFLSRSHITRTDVLVALGGGVTGDLTGFAAATYQRGMDFVQVPTTLLAAVDSSVGGKTAVDLPTGKNQVGCFYQPALVLCDPELLSTLPEEEFRCGCAEVIKYGLLGSRNFFDRLKATPIQEQLEDVICTCVEMKRDIVSQDEFDRGLRQLLNLGHSFGHTVEACSHFGVLHGQAVAIGMAAITRAAVAKGYCSEETLREVLAILEQYHLPTSTDFPLEAMAEAALTDKKLTGGTMHLVVPEAIGRCAIVRVPVEEIKDWMKAGGIGL
;
A
#
# COMPACT_ATOMS: atom_id res chain seq x y z
N MET A 1 -17.22 16.13 0.37
CA MET A 1 -15.97 15.70 1.04
C MET A 1 -16.31 14.64 2.07
N ARG A 2 -15.72 13.47 1.94
CA ARG A 2 -15.76 12.41 2.97
C ARG A 2 -14.53 12.50 3.83
N LYS A 3 -14.63 12.06 5.07
CA LYS A 3 -13.56 12.12 6.05
C LYS A 3 -13.53 10.81 6.83
N VAL A 4 -12.36 10.18 6.89
CA VAL A 4 -12.09 9.02 7.75
C VAL A 4 -11.02 9.43 8.75
N HIS A 5 -11.37 9.40 10.04
CA HIS A 5 -10.44 9.73 11.12
C HIS A 5 -9.64 8.49 11.51
N ILE A 6 -8.32 8.62 11.59
CA ILE A 6 -7.40 7.55 11.97
C ILE A 6 -6.88 7.80 13.38
N THR A 7 -7.09 6.83 14.25
CA THR A 7 -6.58 6.83 15.63
C THR A 7 -5.35 5.92 15.72
N ALA A 8 -4.19 6.51 15.94
CA ALA A 8 -2.90 5.84 16.08
C ALA A 8 -2.03 6.65 17.05
N SER A 9 -0.71 6.38 17.12
CA SER A 9 0.26 7.17 17.91
C SER A 9 0.22 8.66 17.57
N ARG A 10 -0.19 9.01 16.37
CA ARG A 10 -0.62 10.33 15.95
C ARG A 10 -1.97 10.19 15.26
N GLU A 11 -2.93 11.01 15.67
CA GLU A 11 -4.23 11.09 15.01
C GLU A 11 -4.16 11.97 13.76
N TYR A 12 -4.88 11.57 12.71
CA TYR A 12 -4.97 12.33 11.47
C TYR A 12 -6.24 11.98 10.68
N ASP A 13 -6.56 12.78 9.70
CA ASP A 13 -7.70 12.56 8.83
C ASP A 13 -7.26 12.10 7.44
N VAL A 14 -8.04 11.22 6.85
CA VAL A 14 -8.03 10.93 5.41
C VAL A 14 -9.23 11.64 4.79
N LEU A 15 -8.98 12.59 3.92
CA LEU A 15 -10.01 13.32 3.19
C LEU A 15 -10.16 12.75 1.79
N VAL A 16 -11.39 12.47 1.38
CA VAL A 16 -11.68 11.90 0.05
C VAL A 16 -12.70 12.79 -0.65
N GLU A 17 -12.30 13.43 -1.75
CA GLU A 17 -13.16 14.32 -2.55
C GLU A 17 -12.52 14.58 -3.92
N ARG A 18 -13.35 14.61 -4.98
CA ARG A 18 -12.90 15.02 -6.32
C ARG A 18 -12.53 16.51 -6.34
N GLY A 19 -11.47 16.86 -7.03
CA GLY A 19 -10.94 18.24 -7.11
C GLY A 19 -10.26 18.71 -5.81
N LEU A 20 -9.95 17.81 -4.90
CA LEU A 20 -9.29 18.12 -3.63
C LEU A 20 -7.89 18.66 -3.82
N LEU A 21 -7.21 18.25 -4.91
CA LEU A 21 -5.85 18.68 -5.22
C LEU A 21 -5.72 20.20 -5.31
N ASP A 22 -6.69 20.89 -5.92
CA ASP A 22 -6.64 22.34 -6.11
C ASP A 22 -6.83 23.14 -4.80
N ARG A 23 -7.27 22.46 -3.74
CA ARG A 23 -7.45 23.01 -2.39
C ARG A 23 -6.53 22.37 -1.35
N CYS A 24 -5.51 21.64 -1.79
CA CYS A 24 -4.63 20.92 -0.90
C CYS A 24 -3.86 21.86 0.04
N GLY A 25 -3.44 23.03 -0.44
CA GLY A 25 -2.75 24.05 0.35
C GLY A 25 -3.55 24.51 1.57
N GLU A 26 -4.84 24.85 1.39
CA GLU A 26 -5.74 25.20 2.48
C GLU A 26 -5.85 24.08 3.52
N ARG A 27 -6.00 22.84 3.08
CA ARG A 27 -6.13 21.67 3.95
C ARG A 27 -4.85 21.38 4.73
N ILE A 28 -3.70 21.50 4.06
CA ILE A 28 -2.38 21.32 4.69
C ILE A 28 -2.14 22.41 5.73
N LYS A 29 -2.44 23.67 5.39
CA LYS A 29 -2.27 24.81 6.30
C LYS A 29 -3.13 24.70 7.55
N ALA A 30 -4.27 24.06 7.47
CA ALA A 30 -5.17 23.83 8.62
C ALA A 30 -4.60 22.84 9.66
N VAL A 31 -3.66 21.96 9.26
CA VAL A 31 -3.11 20.91 10.14
C VAL A 31 -1.62 21.11 10.47
N THR A 32 -0.96 22.12 9.88
CA THR A 32 0.46 22.42 10.11
C THR A 32 0.69 23.90 10.39
N GLN A 33 1.79 24.22 11.07
CA GLN A 33 2.28 25.59 11.24
C GLN A 33 3.43 25.93 10.26
N ALA A 34 3.58 25.10 9.22
CA ALA A 34 4.66 25.22 8.26
C ALA A 34 4.70 26.60 7.57
N LYS A 35 5.91 27.06 7.29
CA LYS A 35 6.17 28.21 6.44
C LYS A 35 6.63 27.80 5.05
N LYS A 36 7.31 26.64 4.96
CA LYS A 36 7.76 26.07 3.71
C LYS A 36 7.13 24.69 3.52
N ALA A 37 6.88 24.34 2.27
CA ALA A 37 6.46 23.02 1.85
C ALA A 37 7.41 22.48 0.78
N VAL A 38 7.79 21.21 0.89
CA VAL A 38 8.54 20.52 -0.15
C VAL A 38 7.65 19.46 -0.77
N VAL A 39 7.30 19.64 -2.05
CA VAL A 39 6.57 18.65 -2.85
C VAL A 39 7.57 17.60 -3.33
N VAL A 40 7.44 16.38 -2.85
CA VAL A 40 8.24 15.23 -3.31
C VAL A 40 7.35 14.39 -4.23
N ALA A 41 7.76 14.25 -5.48
CA ALA A 41 6.98 13.51 -6.49
C ALA A 41 7.88 12.72 -7.43
N GLY A 42 7.36 11.65 -8.03
CA GLY A 42 8.05 10.94 -9.11
C GLY A 42 8.07 11.75 -10.41
N ASP A 43 9.05 11.49 -11.27
CA ASP A 43 9.27 12.16 -12.55
C ASP A 43 8.11 11.99 -13.56
N ILE A 44 7.25 10.97 -13.39
CA ILE A 44 6.00 10.80 -14.15
C ILE A 44 4.86 11.64 -13.54
N VAL A 45 4.77 11.72 -12.21
CA VAL A 45 3.65 12.34 -11.49
C VAL A 45 3.81 13.86 -11.41
N TYR A 46 5.05 14.35 -11.23
CA TYR A 46 5.32 15.77 -11.09
C TYR A 46 4.86 16.60 -12.31
N PRO A 47 5.14 16.19 -13.56
CA PRO A 47 4.65 16.91 -14.74
C PRO A 47 3.12 16.98 -14.84
N LEU A 48 2.40 15.99 -14.30
CA LEU A 48 0.94 15.92 -14.34
C LEU A 48 0.30 16.84 -13.29
N TYR A 49 0.84 16.85 -12.08
CA TYR A 49 0.15 17.40 -10.91
C TYR A 49 0.97 18.37 -10.07
N GLY A 50 2.32 18.37 -10.20
CA GLY A 50 3.22 19.12 -9.34
C GLY A 50 2.87 20.61 -9.30
N GLN A 51 2.70 21.24 -10.47
CA GLN A 51 2.38 22.67 -10.56
C GLN A 51 1.02 23.05 -9.94
N ARG A 52 0.03 22.12 -9.99
CA ARG A 52 -1.29 22.35 -9.34
C ARG A 52 -1.13 22.37 -7.82
N VAL A 53 -0.37 21.42 -7.27
CA VAL A 53 -0.08 21.34 -5.84
C VAL A 53 0.71 22.58 -5.39
N GLU A 54 1.76 22.96 -6.12
CA GLU A 54 2.59 24.13 -5.79
C GLU A 54 1.77 25.42 -5.77
N ARG A 55 0.89 25.61 -6.77
CA ARG A 55 -0.01 26.78 -6.81
C ARG A 55 -0.91 26.81 -5.58
N SER A 56 -1.57 25.71 -5.27
CA SER A 56 -2.47 25.65 -4.12
C SER A 56 -1.75 25.90 -2.79
N LEU A 57 -0.51 25.39 -2.63
CA LEU A 57 0.31 25.64 -1.46
C LEU A 57 0.74 27.11 -1.37
N ALA A 58 1.17 27.73 -2.49
CA ALA A 58 1.57 29.12 -2.55
C ALA A 58 0.39 30.08 -2.25
N GLU A 59 -0.80 29.79 -2.78
CA GLU A 59 -2.03 30.52 -2.48
C GLU A 59 -2.43 30.44 -1.00
N ALA A 60 -2.07 29.32 -0.32
CA ALA A 60 -2.24 29.18 1.13
C ALA A 60 -1.11 29.87 1.95
N GLY A 61 -0.18 30.57 1.29
CA GLY A 61 0.87 31.36 1.94
C GLY A 61 2.12 30.58 2.35
N LEU A 62 2.37 29.43 1.70
CA LEU A 62 3.60 28.66 1.90
C LEU A 62 4.66 29.01 0.87
N GLU A 63 5.92 29.07 1.27
CA GLU A 63 7.05 29.02 0.35
C GLU A 63 7.18 27.58 -0.16
N VAL A 64 7.19 27.37 -1.48
CA VAL A 64 7.11 26.02 -2.06
C VAL A 64 8.40 25.67 -2.79
N LEU A 65 8.94 24.51 -2.48
CA LEU A 65 10.01 23.85 -3.20
C LEU A 65 9.53 22.47 -3.68
N HIS A 66 10.25 21.90 -4.64
CA HIS A 66 9.98 20.52 -5.06
C HIS A 66 11.25 19.69 -5.17
N TYR A 67 11.07 18.40 -5.06
CA TYR A 67 12.10 17.39 -5.29
C TYR A 67 11.53 16.25 -6.14
N VAL A 68 12.18 15.96 -7.26
CA VAL A 68 11.72 14.92 -8.20
C VAL A 68 12.53 13.64 -8.00
N LEU A 69 11.83 12.55 -7.69
CA LEU A 69 12.38 11.21 -7.60
C LEU A 69 12.27 10.48 -8.95
N PRO A 70 13.18 9.57 -9.28
CA PRO A 70 12.93 8.61 -10.34
C PRO A 70 11.64 7.81 -10.05
N HIS A 71 10.96 7.33 -11.10
CA HIS A 71 9.79 6.48 -10.94
C HIS A 71 10.16 5.01 -10.65
N GLY A 72 9.19 4.24 -10.18
CA GLY A 72 9.29 2.78 -9.97
C GLY A 72 9.92 2.38 -8.64
N GLU A 73 9.78 1.10 -8.29
CA GLU A 73 10.27 0.54 -7.01
C GLU A 73 11.78 0.69 -6.86
N GLN A 74 12.52 0.62 -7.96
CA GLN A 74 13.99 0.81 -7.98
C GLN A 74 14.43 2.20 -7.47
N ALA A 75 13.54 3.17 -7.36
CA ALA A 75 13.84 4.47 -6.77
C ALA A 75 13.83 4.45 -5.23
N LYS A 76 13.25 3.42 -4.61
CA LYS A 76 13.03 3.31 -3.16
C LYS A 76 14.31 2.84 -2.44
N THR A 77 15.40 3.57 -2.56
CA THR A 77 16.74 3.19 -2.09
C THR A 77 17.28 4.13 -1.03
N LEU A 78 18.27 3.64 -0.24
CA LEU A 78 19.05 4.48 0.67
C LEU A 78 19.76 5.62 -0.05
N GLU A 79 20.18 5.45 -1.31
CA GLU A 79 20.84 6.48 -2.08
C GLU A 79 19.88 7.65 -2.37
N ASN A 80 18.69 7.37 -2.90
CA ASN A 80 17.70 8.41 -3.20
C ASN A 80 17.15 9.05 -1.92
N TYR A 81 16.99 8.27 -0.87
CA TYR A 81 16.67 8.80 0.46
C TYR A 81 17.75 9.76 0.96
N GLY A 82 19.03 9.41 0.86
CA GLY A 82 20.14 10.27 1.23
C GLY A 82 20.18 11.58 0.42
N LYS A 83 19.94 11.50 -0.90
CA LYS A 83 19.85 12.66 -1.78
C LYS A 83 18.71 13.60 -1.38
N LEU A 84 17.54 13.05 -1.01
CA LEU A 84 16.43 13.85 -0.50
C LEU A 84 16.81 14.58 0.81
N LEU A 85 17.44 13.90 1.77
CA LEU A 85 17.87 14.52 3.02
C LEU A 85 18.90 15.66 2.78
N GLU A 86 19.84 15.46 1.86
CA GLU A 86 20.79 16.51 1.48
C GLU A 86 20.09 17.72 0.83
N PHE A 87 19.11 17.46 -0.04
CA PHE A 87 18.31 18.53 -0.64
C PHE A 87 17.59 19.34 0.44
N LEU A 88 16.91 18.70 1.39
CA LEU A 88 16.23 19.36 2.48
C LEU A 88 17.19 20.25 3.30
N SER A 89 18.39 19.74 3.60
CA SER A 89 19.40 20.47 4.35
C SER A 89 19.92 21.69 3.60
N ARG A 90 20.26 21.53 2.32
CA ARG A 90 20.74 22.63 1.48
C ARG A 90 19.68 23.71 1.23
N SER A 91 18.41 23.32 1.23
CA SER A 91 17.26 24.23 1.09
C SER A 91 16.83 24.87 2.41
N HIS A 92 17.60 24.67 3.49
CA HIS A 92 17.30 25.20 4.82
C HIS A 92 15.88 24.87 5.30
N ILE A 93 15.42 23.63 5.01
CA ILE A 93 14.17 23.12 5.53
C ILE A 93 14.34 22.83 7.02
N THR A 94 13.34 23.19 7.81
CA THR A 94 13.35 23.02 9.25
C THR A 94 12.33 21.96 9.69
N ARG A 95 12.43 21.51 10.94
CA ARG A 95 11.49 20.55 11.51
C ARG A 95 10.04 21.04 11.59
N THR A 96 9.81 22.34 11.43
CA THR A 96 8.49 22.97 11.46
C THR A 96 7.88 23.16 10.09
N ASP A 97 8.61 22.83 9.03
CA ASP A 97 8.12 22.80 7.66
C ASP A 97 7.46 21.46 7.33
N VAL A 98 6.91 21.31 6.15
CA VAL A 98 6.12 20.13 5.78
C VAL A 98 6.61 19.49 4.47
N LEU A 99 6.67 18.15 4.44
CA LEU A 99 6.84 17.39 3.21
C LEU A 99 5.47 17.00 2.66
N VAL A 100 5.30 17.10 1.34
CA VAL A 100 4.08 16.69 0.63
C VAL A 100 4.46 15.57 -0.33
N ALA A 101 4.12 14.33 0.01
CA ALA A 101 4.35 13.15 -0.81
C ALA A 101 3.26 13.07 -1.88
N LEU A 102 3.56 13.48 -3.10
CA LEU A 102 2.64 13.44 -4.25
C LEU A 102 3.00 12.24 -5.12
N GLY A 103 2.30 11.11 -4.98
CA GLY A 103 2.65 9.91 -5.74
C GLY A 103 2.01 8.62 -5.25
N GLY A 104 2.53 7.51 -5.73
CA GLY A 104 2.20 6.16 -5.27
C GLY A 104 2.92 5.77 -3.98
N GLY A 105 2.89 4.48 -3.64
CA GLY A 105 3.48 3.93 -2.42
C GLY A 105 4.97 4.22 -2.27
N VAL A 106 5.75 4.13 -3.35
CA VAL A 106 7.20 4.44 -3.36
C VAL A 106 7.48 5.85 -2.85
N THR A 107 6.78 6.83 -3.42
CA THR A 107 6.92 8.24 -3.01
C THR A 107 6.46 8.45 -1.58
N GLY A 108 5.33 7.86 -1.20
CA GLY A 108 4.78 7.96 0.16
C GLY A 108 5.72 7.39 1.22
N ASP A 109 6.24 6.18 0.99
CA ASP A 109 7.12 5.49 1.92
C ASP A 109 8.48 6.21 2.09
N LEU A 110 9.14 6.57 0.99
CA LEU A 110 10.43 7.25 1.02
C LEU A 110 10.31 8.64 1.66
N THR A 111 9.28 9.41 1.30
CA THR A 111 9.03 10.75 1.86
C THR A 111 8.67 10.68 3.34
N GLY A 112 7.82 9.71 3.73
CA GLY A 112 7.45 9.50 5.13
C GLY A 112 8.65 9.09 5.99
N PHE A 113 9.54 8.24 5.46
CA PHE A 113 10.77 7.87 6.15
C PHE A 113 11.75 9.06 6.26
N ALA A 114 11.86 9.87 5.22
CA ALA A 114 12.62 11.12 5.28
C ALA A 114 12.04 12.08 6.33
N ALA A 115 10.72 12.25 6.38
CA ALA A 115 10.06 13.08 7.37
C ALA A 115 10.30 12.58 8.81
N ALA A 116 10.29 11.27 9.02
CA ALA A 116 10.50 10.67 10.33
C ALA A 116 11.91 10.90 10.88
N THR A 117 12.90 10.99 10.00
CA THR A 117 14.32 11.00 10.38
C THR A 117 14.98 12.36 10.27
N TYR A 118 14.56 13.18 9.28
CA TYR A 118 15.10 14.52 9.10
C TYR A 118 14.83 15.37 10.35
N GLN A 119 15.90 15.93 10.92
CA GLN A 119 15.87 16.70 12.17
C GLN A 119 15.08 16.00 13.32
N ARG A 120 15.03 14.68 13.35
CA ARG A 120 14.32 13.81 14.33
C ARG A 120 12.80 13.91 14.26
N GLY A 121 12.28 14.22 13.09
CA GLY A 121 10.85 14.25 12.81
C GLY A 121 10.35 15.62 12.36
N MET A 122 9.60 15.63 11.26
CA MET A 122 8.88 16.76 10.72
C MET A 122 7.53 16.31 10.17
N ASP A 123 6.60 17.23 9.98
CA ASP A 123 5.30 16.90 9.40
C ASP A 123 5.41 16.45 7.95
N PHE A 124 4.60 15.47 7.57
CA PHE A 124 4.38 15.14 6.18
C PHE A 124 2.89 14.87 5.89
N VAL A 125 2.51 15.09 4.64
CA VAL A 125 1.18 14.87 4.11
C VAL A 125 1.28 13.95 2.91
N GLN A 126 0.35 13.03 2.75
CA GLN A 126 0.29 12.16 1.58
C GLN A 126 -0.81 12.61 0.62
N VAL A 127 -0.49 12.68 -0.66
CA VAL A 127 -1.40 12.91 -1.77
C VAL A 127 -1.25 11.71 -2.72
N PRO A 128 -1.96 10.60 -2.44
CA PRO A 128 -1.83 9.38 -3.23
C PRO A 128 -2.37 9.58 -4.65
N THR A 129 -1.60 9.14 -5.65
CA THR A 129 -1.95 9.22 -7.07
C THR A 129 -2.17 7.85 -7.72
N THR A 130 -2.01 6.76 -6.95
CA THR A 130 -2.37 5.40 -7.36
C THR A 130 -3.51 4.87 -6.50
N LEU A 131 -4.33 3.96 -7.06
CA LEU A 131 -5.41 3.33 -6.30
C LEU A 131 -4.86 2.57 -5.10
N LEU A 132 -3.77 1.81 -5.28
CA LEU A 132 -3.09 1.09 -4.21
C LEU A 132 -2.72 2.02 -3.05
N ALA A 133 -2.14 3.18 -3.36
CA ALA A 133 -1.78 4.14 -2.32
C ALA A 133 -3.01 4.76 -1.64
N ALA A 134 -4.05 5.07 -2.39
CA ALA A 134 -5.27 5.67 -1.86
C ALA A 134 -6.03 4.73 -0.91
N VAL A 135 -6.04 3.41 -1.18
CA VAL A 135 -6.78 2.42 -0.39
C VAL A 135 -5.95 1.73 0.69
N ASP A 136 -4.61 1.77 0.57
CA ASP A 136 -3.74 0.99 1.46
C ASP A 136 -2.49 1.77 1.90
N SER A 137 -1.44 1.94 1.09
CA SER A 137 -0.11 2.31 1.58
C SER A 137 -0.05 3.69 2.25
N SER A 138 -0.92 4.65 1.94
CA SER A 138 -0.96 5.97 2.58
C SER A 138 -1.46 5.95 4.03
N VAL A 139 -1.98 4.84 4.53
CA VAL A 139 -2.60 4.72 5.86
C VAL A 139 -1.82 3.76 6.74
N GLY A 140 -1.65 4.10 8.02
CA GLY A 140 -1.08 3.21 9.03
C GLY A 140 0.43 3.34 9.23
N GLY A 141 1.05 4.37 8.64
CA GLY A 141 2.37 4.87 9.02
C GLY A 141 3.57 3.97 8.68
N LYS A 142 3.42 2.88 7.93
CA LYS A 142 4.57 2.11 7.45
C LYS A 142 5.31 2.95 6.42
N THR A 143 6.56 3.33 6.71
CA THR A 143 7.44 4.09 5.83
C THR A 143 8.80 3.41 5.78
N ALA A 144 9.37 3.26 4.59
CA ALA A 144 10.60 2.51 4.42
C ALA A 144 11.31 2.80 3.10
N VAL A 145 12.55 2.32 3.01
CA VAL A 145 13.31 2.13 1.78
C VAL A 145 13.81 0.68 1.71
N ASP A 146 14.19 0.28 0.50
CA ASP A 146 14.66 -1.06 0.20
C ASP A 146 16.17 -1.19 0.40
N LEU A 147 16.62 -2.40 0.66
CA LEU A 147 18.01 -2.82 0.57
C LEU A 147 18.19 -3.77 -0.62
N PRO A 148 19.41 -3.96 -1.11
CA PRO A 148 19.70 -4.99 -2.12
C PRO A 148 19.26 -6.39 -1.71
N THR A 149 19.10 -6.64 -0.41
CA THR A 149 18.70 -7.93 0.18
C THR A 149 17.18 -8.08 0.33
N GLY A 150 16.38 -7.03 0.10
CA GLY A 150 14.92 -7.14 0.18
C GLY A 150 14.21 -5.81 0.39
N LYS A 151 12.91 -5.82 0.09
CA LYS A 151 12.02 -4.66 0.21
C LYS A 151 11.74 -4.27 1.65
N ASN A 152 11.54 -2.97 1.88
CA ASN A 152 11.03 -2.39 3.14
C ASN A 152 11.83 -2.78 4.40
N GLN A 153 13.16 -2.96 4.25
CA GLN A 153 14.02 -3.43 5.36
C GLN A 153 14.50 -2.31 6.27
N VAL A 154 14.52 -1.08 5.79
CA VAL A 154 14.95 0.08 6.57
C VAL A 154 13.81 1.07 6.61
N GLY A 155 13.24 1.29 7.78
CA GLY A 155 12.08 2.17 7.92
C GLY A 155 11.59 2.31 9.35
N CYS A 156 10.47 2.97 9.49
CA CYS A 156 9.82 3.17 10.78
C CYS A 156 8.29 3.28 10.62
N PHE A 157 7.60 3.23 11.73
CA PHE A 157 6.19 3.62 11.79
C PHE A 157 6.13 5.13 12.05
N TYR A 158 5.66 5.89 11.06
CA TYR A 158 5.53 7.34 11.14
C TYR A 158 4.23 7.81 10.48
N GLN A 159 3.30 8.31 11.29
CA GLN A 159 1.97 8.69 10.82
C GLN A 159 2.01 10.05 10.12
N PRO A 160 1.31 10.23 8.98
CA PRO A 160 1.18 11.53 8.32
C PRO A 160 0.35 12.51 9.17
N ALA A 161 0.46 13.79 8.88
CA ALA A 161 -0.42 14.81 9.45
C ALA A 161 -1.79 14.83 8.78
N LEU A 162 -1.85 14.39 7.53
CA LEU A 162 -3.05 14.39 6.69
C LEU A 162 -2.84 13.49 5.48
N VAL A 163 -3.92 12.88 4.99
CA VAL A 163 -3.94 12.20 3.68
C VAL A 163 -5.04 12.83 2.83
N LEU A 164 -4.69 13.22 1.59
CA LEU A 164 -5.60 13.87 0.66
C LEU A 164 -5.83 12.97 -0.56
N CYS A 165 -6.90 12.22 -0.57
CA CYS A 165 -7.29 11.34 -1.67
C CYS A 165 -8.21 12.08 -2.63
N ASP A 166 -7.70 12.43 -3.81
CA ASP A 166 -8.48 12.97 -4.91
C ASP A 166 -8.70 11.88 -5.97
N PRO A 167 -9.92 11.32 -6.10
CA PRO A 167 -10.19 10.27 -7.08
C PRO A 167 -9.96 10.69 -8.55
N GLU A 168 -9.93 11.98 -8.85
CA GLU A 168 -9.64 12.48 -10.21
C GLU A 168 -8.20 12.14 -10.64
N LEU A 169 -7.26 12.06 -9.71
CA LEU A 169 -5.87 11.72 -10.02
C LEU A 169 -5.72 10.31 -10.60
N LEU A 170 -6.67 9.43 -10.31
CA LEU A 170 -6.68 8.07 -10.82
C LEU A 170 -7.06 7.97 -12.31
N SER A 171 -7.57 9.05 -12.90
CA SER A 171 -7.94 9.08 -14.33
C SER A 171 -6.75 9.02 -15.29
N THR A 172 -5.57 9.40 -14.82
CA THR A 172 -4.31 9.35 -15.60
C THR A 172 -3.45 8.13 -15.27
N LEU A 173 -3.90 7.32 -14.31
CA LEU A 173 -3.18 6.12 -13.91
C LEU A 173 -3.24 5.08 -15.03
N PRO A 174 -2.11 4.49 -15.45
CA PRO A 174 -2.12 3.38 -16.39
C PRO A 174 -3.03 2.24 -15.91
N GLU A 175 -3.72 1.60 -16.86
CA GLU A 175 -4.71 0.58 -16.52
C GLU A 175 -4.14 -0.58 -15.69
N GLU A 176 -2.91 -0.98 -15.99
CA GLU A 176 -2.21 -2.03 -15.26
C GLU A 176 -1.96 -1.66 -13.80
N GLU A 177 -1.54 -0.42 -13.54
CA GLU A 177 -1.36 0.11 -12.19
C GLU A 177 -2.69 0.26 -11.45
N PHE A 178 -3.76 0.62 -12.16
CA PHE A 178 -5.10 0.65 -11.59
C PHE A 178 -5.54 -0.76 -11.16
N ARG A 179 -5.33 -1.77 -12.02
CA ARG A 179 -5.62 -3.18 -11.71
C ARG A 179 -4.83 -3.66 -10.48
N CYS A 180 -3.58 -3.24 -10.33
CA CYS A 180 -2.80 -3.54 -9.12
C CYS A 180 -3.48 -3.00 -7.85
N GLY A 181 -4.03 -1.81 -7.90
CA GLY A 181 -4.83 -1.27 -6.80
C GLY A 181 -6.13 -2.08 -6.56
N CYS A 182 -6.76 -2.58 -7.62
CA CYS A 182 -7.96 -3.43 -7.51
C CYS A 182 -7.68 -4.73 -6.73
N ALA A 183 -6.48 -5.31 -6.82
CA ALA A 183 -6.11 -6.48 -6.02
C ALA A 183 -6.19 -6.19 -4.51
N GLU A 184 -5.70 -5.03 -4.07
CA GLU A 184 -5.80 -4.61 -2.68
C GLU A 184 -7.24 -4.33 -2.25
N VAL A 185 -8.05 -3.74 -3.11
CA VAL A 185 -9.49 -3.54 -2.85
C VAL A 185 -10.20 -4.89 -2.65
N ILE A 186 -9.93 -5.86 -3.53
CA ILE A 186 -10.49 -7.22 -3.43
C ILE A 186 -10.01 -7.91 -2.15
N LYS A 187 -8.74 -7.73 -1.77
CA LYS A 187 -8.20 -8.21 -0.50
C LYS A 187 -9.04 -7.75 0.68
N TYR A 188 -9.41 -6.46 0.74
CA TYR A 188 -10.26 -5.95 1.82
C TYR A 188 -11.66 -6.60 1.81
N GLY A 189 -12.25 -6.83 0.66
CA GLY A 189 -13.53 -7.53 0.55
C GLY A 189 -13.45 -8.96 1.08
N LEU A 190 -12.41 -9.70 0.68
CA LEU A 190 -12.18 -11.08 1.12
C LEU A 190 -11.85 -11.16 2.62
N LEU A 191 -11.10 -10.15 3.12
CA LEU A 191 -10.64 -10.12 4.49
C LEU A 191 -11.74 -9.85 5.51
N GLY A 192 -12.66 -8.90 5.24
CA GLY A 192 -13.49 -8.37 6.29
C GLY A 192 -14.95 -8.06 5.97
N SER A 193 -15.41 -8.19 4.71
CA SER A 193 -16.81 -7.82 4.40
C SER A 193 -17.41 -8.51 3.18
N ARG A 194 -18.32 -9.47 3.44
CA ARG A 194 -19.13 -10.10 2.39
C ARG A 194 -19.90 -9.07 1.56
N ASN A 195 -20.55 -8.11 2.21
CA ASN A 195 -21.31 -7.06 1.50
C ASN A 195 -20.44 -6.19 0.59
N PHE A 196 -19.23 -5.86 1.05
CA PHE A 196 -18.29 -5.10 0.23
C PHE A 196 -17.80 -5.94 -0.97
N PHE A 197 -17.47 -7.20 -0.75
CA PHE A 197 -17.07 -8.12 -1.81
C PHE A 197 -18.17 -8.26 -2.88
N ASP A 198 -19.43 -8.46 -2.47
CA ASP A 198 -20.56 -8.57 -3.41
C ASP A 198 -20.79 -7.27 -4.18
N ARG A 199 -20.61 -6.12 -3.55
CA ARG A 199 -20.66 -4.81 -4.22
C ARG A 199 -19.58 -4.65 -5.28
N LEU A 200 -18.36 -5.13 -5.03
CA LEU A 200 -17.25 -5.10 -6.01
C LEU A 200 -17.54 -6.00 -7.22
N LYS A 201 -18.27 -7.11 -7.03
CA LYS A 201 -18.74 -7.96 -8.14
C LYS A 201 -19.83 -7.30 -8.96
N ALA A 202 -20.74 -6.57 -8.30
CA ALA A 202 -21.92 -5.99 -8.94
C ALA A 202 -21.63 -4.66 -9.65
N THR A 203 -20.69 -3.85 -9.14
CA THR A 203 -20.39 -2.51 -9.67
C THR A 203 -18.87 -2.35 -9.82
N PRO A 204 -18.39 -1.94 -11.00
CA PRO A 204 -16.96 -1.69 -11.23
C PRO A 204 -16.39 -0.69 -10.22
N ILE A 205 -15.15 -0.93 -9.77
CA ILE A 205 -14.45 -0.05 -8.81
C ILE A 205 -14.38 1.38 -9.32
N GLN A 206 -14.16 1.60 -10.62
CA GLN A 206 -14.07 2.91 -11.26
C GLN A 206 -15.33 3.76 -11.07
N GLU A 207 -16.50 3.13 -11.01
CA GLU A 207 -17.80 3.82 -10.89
C GLU A 207 -18.11 4.21 -9.45
N GLN A 208 -17.38 3.69 -8.46
CA GLN A 208 -17.64 3.88 -7.02
C GLN A 208 -16.36 4.22 -6.22
N LEU A 209 -15.39 4.92 -6.82
CA LEU A 209 -14.05 5.16 -6.26
C LEU A 209 -14.08 5.77 -4.86
N GLU A 210 -14.86 6.81 -4.63
CA GLU A 210 -14.92 7.47 -3.30
C GLU A 210 -15.42 6.51 -2.21
N ASP A 211 -16.43 5.70 -2.52
CA ASP A 211 -16.99 4.70 -1.61
C ASP A 211 -15.97 3.59 -1.33
N VAL A 212 -15.29 3.12 -2.37
CA VAL A 212 -14.27 2.07 -2.28
C VAL A 212 -13.10 2.55 -1.44
N ILE A 213 -12.56 3.75 -1.71
CA ILE A 213 -11.44 4.32 -0.96
C ILE A 213 -11.83 4.44 0.53
N CYS A 214 -12.97 5.06 0.82
CA CYS A 214 -13.43 5.21 2.20
C CYS A 214 -13.60 3.87 2.89
N THR A 215 -14.25 2.88 2.26
CA THR A 215 -14.46 1.55 2.85
C THR A 215 -13.14 0.86 3.17
N CYS A 216 -12.17 0.86 2.23
CA CYS A 216 -10.86 0.25 2.47
C CYS A 216 -10.09 0.96 3.60
N VAL A 217 -10.10 2.29 3.61
CA VAL A 217 -9.45 3.10 4.65
C VAL A 217 -10.09 2.87 6.01
N GLU A 218 -11.41 2.78 6.10
CA GLU A 218 -12.13 2.46 7.34
C GLU A 218 -11.74 1.08 7.87
N MET A 219 -11.75 0.05 7.01
CA MET A 219 -11.33 -1.30 7.40
C MET A 219 -9.88 -1.33 7.86
N LYS A 220 -8.98 -0.61 7.18
CA LYS A 220 -7.58 -0.50 7.60
C LYS A 220 -7.44 0.23 8.93
N ARG A 221 -8.15 1.35 9.12
CA ARG A 221 -8.20 2.09 10.39
C ARG A 221 -8.56 1.16 11.55
N ASP A 222 -9.62 0.37 11.39
CA ASP A 222 -10.13 -0.51 12.44
C ASP A 222 -9.10 -1.58 12.86
N ILE A 223 -8.27 -2.02 11.93
CA ILE A 223 -7.15 -2.94 12.21
C ILE A 223 -5.97 -2.19 12.83
N VAL A 224 -5.57 -1.04 12.26
CA VAL A 224 -4.42 -0.25 12.73
C VAL A 224 -4.65 0.30 14.14
N SER A 225 -5.86 0.72 14.46
CA SER A 225 -6.19 1.23 15.80
C SER A 225 -6.04 0.16 16.90
N GLN A 226 -6.11 -1.12 16.55
CA GLN A 226 -5.94 -2.24 17.47
C GLN A 226 -4.49 -2.77 17.49
N ASP A 227 -3.76 -2.59 16.39
CA ASP A 227 -2.39 -3.08 16.23
C ASP A 227 -1.59 -2.17 15.28
N GLU A 228 -1.15 -1.03 15.77
CA GLU A 228 -0.37 -0.07 14.97
C GLU A 228 0.96 -0.65 14.48
N PHE A 229 1.62 -1.46 15.29
CA PHE A 229 3.00 -1.91 15.07
C PHE A 229 3.12 -3.30 14.43
N ASP A 230 2.00 -3.86 13.91
CA ASP A 230 1.98 -5.12 13.16
C ASP A 230 2.51 -6.33 13.95
N ARG A 231 2.08 -6.45 15.21
CA ARG A 231 2.51 -7.52 16.11
C ARG A 231 1.50 -8.68 16.23
N GLY A 232 0.31 -8.51 15.69
CA GLY A 232 -0.77 -9.48 15.82
C GLY A 232 -1.86 -9.31 14.75
N LEU A 233 -2.97 -8.63 15.07
CA LEU A 233 -4.14 -8.51 14.21
C LEU A 233 -3.84 -7.90 12.84
N ARG A 234 -2.92 -6.94 12.78
CA ARG A 234 -2.57 -6.25 11.53
C ARG A 234 -1.95 -7.19 10.49
N GLN A 235 -1.41 -8.34 10.91
CA GLN A 235 -0.92 -9.37 9.99
C GLN A 235 -2.02 -9.88 9.04
N LEU A 236 -3.31 -9.75 9.38
CA LEU A 236 -4.43 -10.06 8.48
C LEU A 236 -4.33 -9.31 7.15
N LEU A 237 -3.78 -8.09 7.14
CA LEU A 237 -3.55 -7.32 5.91
C LEU A 237 -2.55 -7.99 4.94
N ASN A 238 -1.83 -9.02 5.38
CA ASN A 238 -0.94 -9.82 4.54
C ASN A 238 -1.66 -10.96 3.78
N LEU A 239 -2.99 -10.98 3.69
CA LEU A 239 -3.70 -11.93 2.85
C LEU A 239 -3.16 -11.88 1.41
N GLY A 240 -2.73 -13.02 0.88
CA GLY A 240 -2.08 -13.13 -0.43
C GLY A 240 -0.59 -12.75 -0.45
N HIS A 241 -0.12 -11.92 0.48
CA HIS A 241 1.23 -11.37 0.44
C HIS A 241 2.34 -12.42 0.70
N SER A 242 2.08 -13.44 1.52
CA SER A 242 3.11 -14.43 1.81
C SER A 242 3.57 -15.18 0.55
N PHE A 243 2.65 -15.52 -0.35
CA PHE A 243 2.99 -16.12 -1.64
C PHE A 243 3.24 -15.05 -2.71
N GLY A 244 2.57 -13.90 -2.64
CA GLY A 244 2.81 -12.78 -3.55
C GLY A 244 4.26 -12.27 -3.50
N HIS A 245 4.82 -12.07 -2.32
CA HIS A 245 6.23 -11.65 -2.19
C HIS A 245 7.22 -12.65 -2.79
N THR A 246 6.92 -13.96 -2.76
CA THR A 246 7.76 -14.93 -3.44
C THR A 246 7.67 -14.81 -4.97
N VAL A 247 6.49 -14.48 -5.51
CA VAL A 247 6.32 -14.15 -6.93
C VAL A 247 7.13 -12.92 -7.31
N GLU A 248 7.05 -11.84 -6.52
CA GLU A 248 7.86 -10.63 -6.74
C GLU A 248 9.36 -10.96 -6.74
N ALA A 249 9.83 -11.72 -5.75
CA ALA A 249 11.24 -12.11 -5.64
C ALA A 249 11.69 -12.96 -6.82
N CYS A 250 10.93 -13.99 -7.20
CA CYS A 250 11.26 -14.87 -8.34
C CYS A 250 11.25 -14.12 -9.68
N SER A 251 10.39 -13.10 -9.81
CA SER A 251 10.35 -12.26 -11.01
C SER A 251 11.42 -11.16 -11.05
N HIS A 252 12.31 -11.10 -10.05
CA HIS A 252 13.21 -9.95 -9.85
C HIS A 252 12.47 -8.61 -9.87
N PHE A 253 11.29 -8.58 -9.25
CA PHE A 253 10.37 -7.44 -9.22
C PHE A 253 9.85 -6.98 -10.59
N GLY A 254 9.84 -7.89 -11.58
CA GLY A 254 9.23 -7.67 -12.89
C GLY A 254 7.70 -7.83 -12.90
N VAL A 255 7.15 -8.61 -11.96
CA VAL A 255 5.70 -8.71 -11.72
C VAL A 255 5.28 -7.61 -10.75
N LEU A 256 4.24 -6.86 -11.11
CA LEU A 256 3.74 -5.76 -10.28
C LEU A 256 3.13 -6.29 -8.97
N HIS A 257 3.24 -5.50 -7.90
CA HIS A 257 2.81 -5.88 -6.55
C HIS A 257 1.37 -6.42 -6.50
N GLY A 258 0.40 -5.71 -7.07
CA GLY A 258 -1.00 -6.15 -7.06
C GLY A 258 -1.24 -7.45 -7.86
N GLN A 259 -0.50 -7.68 -8.94
CA GLN A 259 -0.55 -8.94 -9.67
C GLN A 259 -0.03 -10.09 -8.80
N ALA A 260 1.10 -9.88 -8.12
CA ALA A 260 1.68 -10.86 -7.22
C ALA A 260 0.74 -11.17 -6.03
N VAL A 261 0.11 -10.15 -5.45
CA VAL A 261 -0.88 -10.32 -4.38
C VAL A 261 -2.12 -11.08 -4.87
N ALA A 262 -2.58 -10.83 -6.09
CA ALA A 262 -3.70 -11.56 -6.70
C ALA A 262 -3.38 -13.05 -6.88
N ILE A 263 -2.20 -13.38 -7.43
CA ILE A 263 -1.69 -14.75 -7.51
C ILE A 263 -1.65 -15.39 -6.11
N GLY A 264 -1.12 -14.65 -5.13
CA GLY A 264 -1.03 -15.10 -3.75
C GLY A 264 -2.39 -15.35 -3.10
N MET A 265 -3.39 -14.49 -3.35
CA MET A 265 -4.77 -14.70 -2.87
C MET A 265 -5.39 -15.95 -3.51
N ALA A 266 -5.22 -16.14 -4.81
CA ALA A 266 -5.71 -17.34 -5.49
C ALA A 266 -5.05 -18.61 -4.94
N ALA A 267 -3.72 -18.61 -4.80
CA ALA A 267 -2.96 -19.76 -4.30
C ALA A 267 -3.30 -20.09 -2.84
N ILE A 268 -3.33 -19.09 -1.94
CA ILE A 268 -3.68 -19.36 -0.54
C ILE A 268 -5.13 -19.84 -0.38
N THR A 269 -6.05 -19.38 -1.24
CA THR A 269 -7.44 -19.85 -1.20
C THR A 269 -7.56 -21.29 -1.70
N ARG A 270 -6.82 -21.68 -2.77
CA ARG A 270 -6.76 -23.10 -3.19
C ARG A 270 -6.18 -23.99 -2.09
N ALA A 271 -5.10 -23.56 -1.45
CA ALA A 271 -4.50 -24.27 -0.34
C ALA A 271 -5.49 -24.39 0.84
N ALA A 272 -6.25 -23.32 1.12
CA ALA A 272 -7.28 -23.32 2.16
C ALA A 272 -8.37 -24.36 1.91
N VAL A 273 -8.84 -24.51 0.67
CA VAL A 273 -9.79 -25.57 0.28
C VAL A 273 -9.18 -26.95 0.47
N ALA A 274 -7.98 -27.18 -0.09
CA ALA A 274 -7.30 -28.46 0.01
C ALA A 274 -7.03 -28.91 1.46
N LYS A 275 -6.84 -27.94 2.37
CA LYS A 275 -6.61 -28.19 3.80
C LYS A 275 -7.89 -28.06 4.67
N GLY A 276 -9.05 -27.86 4.07
CA GLY A 276 -10.35 -27.87 4.75
C GLY A 276 -10.69 -26.60 5.54
N TYR A 277 -10.03 -25.45 5.27
CA TYR A 277 -10.34 -24.16 5.91
C TYR A 277 -11.53 -23.45 5.29
N CYS A 278 -11.73 -23.55 3.98
CA CYS A 278 -12.87 -22.93 3.30
C CYS A 278 -13.47 -23.86 2.23
N SER A 279 -14.60 -23.43 1.66
CA SER A 279 -15.33 -24.20 0.66
C SER A 279 -14.82 -23.97 -0.77
N GLU A 280 -15.11 -24.93 -1.67
CA GLU A 280 -14.93 -24.78 -3.12
C GLU A 280 -15.71 -23.58 -3.69
N GLU A 281 -16.84 -23.23 -3.07
CA GLU A 281 -17.63 -22.06 -3.47
C GLU A 281 -16.86 -20.77 -3.20
N THR A 282 -16.23 -20.65 -2.02
CA THR A 282 -15.35 -19.51 -1.70
C THR A 282 -14.24 -19.37 -2.73
N LEU A 283 -13.57 -20.46 -3.10
CA LEU A 283 -12.53 -20.44 -4.12
C LEU A 283 -13.07 -19.95 -5.47
N ARG A 284 -14.20 -20.49 -5.94
CA ARG A 284 -14.81 -20.06 -7.21
C ARG A 284 -15.12 -18.57 -7.22
N GLU A 285 -15.65 -18.03 -6.12
CA GLU A 285 -15.96 -16.61 -6.01
C GLU A 285 -14.69 -15.73 -6.03
N VAL A 286 -13.63 -16.16 -5.34
CA VAL A 286 -12.34 -15.43 -5.33
C VAL A 286 -11.71 -15.44 -6.72
N LEU A 287 -11.67 -16.58 -7.41
CA LEU A 287 -11.14 -16.65 -8.77
C LEU A 287 -11.95 -15.79 -9.72
N ALA A 288 -13.28 -15.87 -9.67
CA ALA A 288 -14.16 -15.12 -10.55
C ALA A 288 -13.99 -13.60 -10.40
N ILE A 289 -13.84 -13.07 -9.18
CA ILE A 289 -13.63 -11.62 -9.00
C ILE A 289 -12.23 -11.20 -9.47
N LEU A 290 -11.19 -12.00 -9.24
CA LEU A 290 -9.84 -11.70 -9.74
C LEU A 290 -9.83 -11.65 -11.27
N GLU A 291 -10.46 -12.61 -11.94
CA GLU A 291 -10.62 -12.66 -13.41
C GLU A 291 -11.45 -11.47 -13.92
N GLN A 292 -12.53 -11.10 -13.23
CA GLN A 292 -13.36 -9.93 -13.59
C GLN A 292 -12.54 -8.64 -13.64
N TYR A 293 -11.53 -8.50 -12.76
CA TYR A 293 -10.61 -7.36 -12.73
C TYR A 293 -9.32 -7.61 -13.52
N HIS A 294 -9.28 -8.63 -14.36
CA HIS A 294 -8.14 -9.00 -15.21
C HIS A 294 -6.83 -9.19 -14.43
N LEU A 295 -6.94 -9.74 -13.22
CA LEU A 295 -5.81 -10.06 -12.35
C LEU A 295 -5.39 -11.53 -12.56
N PRO A 296 -4.07 -11.82 -12.57
CA PRO A 296 -3.59 -13.18 -12.71
C PRO A 296 -3.92 -14.02 -11.47
N THR A 297 -4.20 -15.31 -11.69
CA THR A 297 -4.56 -16.27 -10.62
C THR A 297 -3.58 -17.44 -10.51
N SER A 298 -2.53 -17.46 -11.33
CA SER A 298 -1.49 -18.48 -11.32
C SER A 298 -0.13 -17.90 -11.73
N THR A 299 0.92 -18.68 -11.56
CA THR A 299 2.28 -18.34 -11.95
C THR A 299 3.01 -19.58 -12.48
N ASP A 300 3.95 -19.39 -13.41
CA ASP A 300 4.80 -20.45 -13.98
C ASP A 300 6.13 -20.61 -13.22
N PHE A 301 6.35 -19.87 -12.13
CA PHE A 301 7.57 -20.01 -11.34
C PHE A 301 7.65 -21.40 -10.69
N PRO A 302 8.83 -22.05 -10.73
CA PRO A 302 9.01 -23.36 -10.12
C PRO A 302 8.75 -23.34 -8.62
N LEU A 303 8.10 -24.39 -8.10
CA LEU A 303 7.78 -24.54 -6.68
C LEU A 303 9.04 -24.43 -5.79
N GLU A 304 10.16 -24.99 -6.23
CA GLU A 304 11.44 -24.95 -5.52
C GLU A 304 11.93 -23.51 -5.34
N ALA A 305 11.92 -22.73 -6.41
CA ALA A 305 12.37 -21.34 -6.37
C ALA A 305 11.48 -20.49 -5.45
N MET A 306 10.16 -20.67 -5.52
CA MET A 306 9.23 -19.95 -4.66
C MET A 306 9.36 -20.37 -3.18
N ALA A 307 9.56 -21.65 -2.92
CA ALA A 307 9.79 -22.14 -1.55
C ALA A 307 11.09 -21.59 -0.97
N GLU A 308 12.17 -21.53 -1.76
CA GLU A 308 13.44 -20.92 -1.34
C GLU A 308 13.29 -19.42 -1.06
N ALA A 309 12.58 -18.67 -1.94
CA ALA A 309 12.28 -17.27 -1.72
C ALA A 309 11.46 -17.03 -0.43
N ALA A 310 10.54 -17.94 -0.09
CA ALA A 310 9.78 -17.86 1.15
C ALA A 310 10.64 -17.95 2.41
N LEU A 311 11.75 -18.68 2.37
CA LEU A 311 12.66 -18.84 3.50
C LEU A 311 13.43 -17.55 3.81
N THR A 312 13.54 -16.64 2.85
CA THR A 312 14.20 -15.33 3.04
C THR A 312 13.24 -14.25 3.53
N ASP A 313 11.93 -14.51 3.62
CA ASP A 313 10.93 -13.54 4.09
C ASP A 313 11.08 -13.29 5.61
N LYS A 314 10.98 -12.04 6.01
CA LYS A 314 11.02 -11.54 7.40
C LYS A 314 9.94 -12.12 8.31
N LYS A 315 8.92 -12.75 7.76
CA LYS A 315 7.79 -13.37 8.48
C LYS A 315 8.18 -14.66 9.20
N LEU A 316 9.42 -15.14 9.03
CA LEU A 316 9.93 -16.27 9.77
C LEU A 316 10.23 -15.87 11.22
N THR A 317 9.42 -16.34 12.15
CA THR A 317 9.66 -16.17 13.58
C THR A 317 9.76 -17.54 14.23
N GLY A 318 10.98 -17.89 14.70
CA GLY A 318 11.18 -19.15 15.43
C GLY A 318 10.84 -20.42 14.64
N GLY A 319 11.10 -20.44 13.31
CA GLY A 319 10.86 -21.63 12.47
C GLY A 319 9.39 -21.77 11.99
N THR A 320 8.57 -20.76 12.17
CA THR A 320 7.18 -20.74 11.68
C THR A 320 6.89 -19.51 10.82
N MET A 321 6.00 -19.65 9.85
CA MET A 321 5.45 -18.56 9.04
C MET A 321 3.97 -18.37 9.39
N HIS A 322 3.55 -17.10 9.47
CA HIS A 322 2.14 -16.78 9.66
C HIS A 322 1.48 -16.60 8.28
N LEU A 323 0.59 -17.51 7.92
CA LEU A 323 -0.22 -17.41 6.72
C LEU A 323 -1.60 -16.85 7.07
N VAL A 324 -2.08 -15.89 6.27
CA VAL A 324 -3.46 -15.43 6.36
C VAL A 324 -4.30 -16.31 5.43
N VAL A 325 -5.23 -17.05 5.99
CA VAL A 325 -6.00 -18.11 5.31
C VAL A 325 -7.48 -17.72 5.30
N PRO A 326 -8.14 -17.68 4.13
CA PRO A 326 -9.58 -17.47 4.06
C PRO A 326 -10.35 -18.64 4.68
N GLU A 327 -11.34 -18.33 5.53
CA GLU A 327 -12.34 -19.29 6.03
C GLU A 327 -13.66 -19.14 5.25
N ALA A 328 -13.99 -17.91 4.87
CA ALA A 328 -15.11 -17.53 4.02
C ALA A 328 -14.89 -16.13 3.49
N ILE A 329 -15.67 -15.69 2.50
CA ILE A 329 -15.68 -14.29 2.09
C ILE A 329 -16.04 -13.40 3.29
N GLY A 330 -15.16 -12.45 3.61
CA GLY A 330 -15.31 -11.55 4.77
C GLY A 330 -14.76 -12.11 6.08
N ARG A 331 -14.11 -13.28 6.07
CA ARG A 331 -13.50 -13.86 7.26
C ARG A 331 -12.22 -14.63 6.93
N CYS A 332 -11.12 -14.24 7.57
CA CYS A 332 -9.82 -14.88 7.45
C CYS A 332 -9.23 -15.17 8.84
N ALA A 333 -8.34 -16.15 8.91
CA ALA A 333 -7.59 -16.52 10.11
C ALA A 333 -6.09 -16.41 9.87
N ILE A 334 -5.32 -16.16 10.95
CA ILE A 334 -3.86 -16.26 10.92
C ILE A 334 -3.49 -17.68 11.38
N VAL A 335 -2.89 -18.44 10.49
CA VAL A 335 -2.46 -19.82 10.74
C VAL A 335 -0.95 -19.86 10.85
N ARG A 336 -0.44 -20.45 11.94
CA ARG A 336 1.00 -20.66 12.13
C ARG A 336 1.39 -21.97 11.43
N VAL A 337 2.26 -21.86 10.45
CA VAL A 337 2.70 -23.00 9.63
C VAL A 337 4.20 -23.20 9.83
N PRO A 338 4.65 -24.41 10.21
CA PRO A 338 6.07 -24.75 10.23
C PRO A 338 6.71 -24.47 8.86
N VAL A 339 7.95 -23.99 8.86
CA VAL A 339 8.66 -23.61 7.63
C VAL A 339 8.78 -24.79 6.66
N GLU A 340 8.99 -25.99 7.18
CA GLU A 340 9.08 -27.23 6.42
C GLU A 340 7.78 -27.59 5.67
N GLU A 341 6.63 -27.08 6.11
CA GLU A 341 5.33 -27.31 5.48
C GLU A 341 4.98 -26.25 4.41
N ILE A 342 5.70 -25.14 4.31
CA ILE A 342 5.37 -24.05 3.39
C ILE A 342 5.34 -24.52 1.94
N LYS A 343 6.26 -25.40 1.55
CA LYS A 343 6.27 -26.00 0.21
C LYS A 343 5.00 -26.82 -0.07
N ASP A 344 4.48 -27.54 0.91
CA ASP A 344 3.24 -28.31 0.77
C ASP A 344 2.02 -27.38 0.66
N TRP A 345 2.02 -26.26 1.38
CA TRP A 345 1.01 -25.24 1.23
C TRP A 345 1.03 -24.60 -0.17
N MET A 346 2.20 -24.26 -0.69
CA MET A 346 2.36 -23.73 -2.04
C MET A 346 1.89 -24.73 -3.10
N LYS A 347 2.28 -26.01 -2.98
CA LYS A 347 1.83 -27.09 -3.87
C LYS A 347 0.31 -27.25 -3.82
N ALA A 348 -0.29 -27.26 -2.62
CA ALA A 348 -1.76 -27.30 -2.45
C ALA A 348 -2.44 -26.06 -3.06
N GLY A 349 -1.73 -24.92 -3.13
CA GLY A 349 -2.16 -23.70 -3.79
C GLY A 349 -2.04 -23.72 -5.32
N GLY A 350 -1.55 -24.80 -5.92
CA GLY A 350 -1.37 -24.94 -7.37
C GLY A 350 -0.10 -24.27 -7.91
N ILE A 351 0.90 -24.02 -7.06
CA ILE A 351 2.19 -23.49 -7.50
C ILE A 351 3.06 -24.64 -7.99
N GLY A 352 3.60 -24.52 -9.23
CA GLY A 352 4.45 -25.53 -9.86
C GLY A 352 3.66 -26.69 -10.49
N LEU A 353 2.38 -26.50 -10.76
CA LEU A 353 1.53 -27.45 -11.51
C LEU A 353 1.49 -27.11 -12.99
#